data_cce2a523deb7507c0951133d7e3d5bad
#
_entry.id   cce2a523deb7507c0951133d7e3d5bad
#
_cell.length_a   1.000
_cell.length_b   1.000
_cell.length_c   1.000
_cell.angle_alpha   90.00
_cell.angle_beta   90.00
_cell.angle_gamma   90.00
#
_symmetry.space_group_name_H-M   'P 1'
#
loop_
_entity.id
_entity.type
_entity.pdbx_description
1 polymer ?
#
loop_
_entity_poly.entity_id
_entity_poly.type
_entity_poly.pdbx_seq_one_letter_code
_entity_poly.pdbx_strand_id
1 'polypeptide(L)'
;MSAAERAAGILCPLFALRGRRDWGIGEIGHLPGFCRWLAAAGHHVLQLLPISETSAGERSPYAALSAFALDPIHLSLDAVEDFVAAGGEPALGAGLESARSRGDIDYDAVRALKRRALALAFGRFLATEWEGGSARAEAFSRFRAAESAWLADYALFRALRERHRGQPWTAWEPPLRDRVPAALREARAALAREGLFHEYVQWLAAEQWAAARREATALGVRLMGDLAFVVSGDSADVWARQDEFVRDASLGAPPDVFDLGGQDWGLPVYRWEAMARNDHAWLRARVAQAAALFAAVRLDHVVGFYRQFVIPSAAPRRFVPAAESDQLALGERLLGIVRASAGSAVVTGEDLGVVPDFVRRSLATLGIPGYRVLRWESDRGVFRDPAGFPPLSVATTGTHDTSALAAWWEEELGDDGRRALAAVPSFARLGGAGPAFTPAVHEALLDGIYGAGSALVVLPFPDAYGGRERINVPGTVGPPNWGYRLPWTVEELGGSAGAPVQGRLRALAARHGR
;
A
#
# COMPACT_ATOMS: atom_id res chain seq x y z
N MET A 1 -5.23 -11.60 -14.52
CA MET A 1 -6.42 -12.49 -14.40
C MET A 1 -7.24 -12.32 -15.65
N SER A 2 -7.58 -13.39 -16.34
CA SER A 2 -8.63 -13.30 -17.36
C SER A 2 -9.97 -13.09 -16.66
N ALA A 3 -10.94 -12.42 -17.32
CA ALA A 3 -12.30 -12.28 -16.78
C ALA A 3 -13.00 -13.61 -16.48
N ALA A 4 -12.40 -14.73 -16.87
CA ALA A 4 -12.90 -16.09 -16.67
C ALA A 4 -12.36 -16.76 -15.38
N GLU A 5 -11.32 -16.21 -14.75
CA GLU A 5 -10.68 -16.82 -13.56
C GLU A 5 -11.19 -16.13 -12.28
N ARG A 6 -12.09 -16.83 -11.57
CA ARG A 6 -12.60 -16.35 -10.28
C ARG A 6 -11.56 -16.62 -9.18
N ALA A 7 -11.31 -15.64 -8.32
CA ALA A 7 -10.36 -15.78 -7.22
C ALA A 7 -10.85 -15.07 -5.96
N ALA A 8 -10.34 -15.52 -4.82
CA ALA A 8 -10.49 -14.86 -3.54
C ALA A 8 -9.14 -14.40 -2.99
N GLY A 9 -9.16 -13.34 -2.22
CA GLY A 9 -7.99 -12.75 -1.57
C GLY A 9 -8.32 -12.09 -0.24
N ILE A 10 -7.27 -11.68 0.43
CA ILE A 10 -7.33 -10.92 1.69
C ILE A 10 -6.55 -9.62 1.52
N LEU A 11 -7.10 -8.51 2.02
CA LEU A 11 -6.38 -7.27 2.28
C LEU A 11 -5.82 -7.34 3.70
N CYS A 12 -4.50 -7.33 3.81
CA CYS A 12 -3.80 -7.24 5.09
C CYS A 12 -2.55 -6.39 4.92
N PRO A 13 -2.45 -5.22 5.61
CA PRO A 13 -1.26 -4.39 5.54
C PRO A 13 -0.02 -5.15 6.03
N LEU A 14 1.13 -4.91 5.39
CA LEU A 14 2.38 -5.54 5.83
C LEU A 14 2.70 -5.20 7.30
N PHE A 15 2.51 -3.94 7.70
CA PHE A 15 2.76 -3.50 9.07
C PHE A 15 1.92 -4.25 10.12
N ALA A 16 0.74 -4.76 9.72
CA ALA A 16 -0.18 -5.46 10.62
C ALA A 16 0.26 -6.90 10.94
N LEU A 17 1.10 -7.52 10.11
CA LEU A 17 1.58 -8.87 10.34
C LEU A 17 2.34 -8.97 11.66
N ARG A 18 2.27 -10.13 12.30
CA ARG A 18 2.98 -10.43 13.54
C ARG A 18 3.74 -11.74 13.41
N GLY A 19 4.96 -11.74 13.94
CA GLY A 19 5.74 -12.94 14.14
C GLY A 19 6.16 -13.04 15.62
N ARG A 20 6.53 -14.22 16.08
CA ARG A 20 6.99 -14.41 17.47
C ARG A 20 8.20 -13.56 17.86
N ARG A 21 9.00 -13.18 16.88
CA ARG A 21 10.23 -12.41 17.05
C ARG A 21 10.21 -11.09 16.27
N ASP A 22 9.03 -10.58 15.89
CA ASP A 22 8.95 -9.29 15.21
C ASP A 22 9.49 -8.15 16.10
N TRP A 23 9.82 -7.05 15.47
CA TRP A 23 10.35 -5.86 16.16
C TRP A 23 9.26 -4.83 16.46
N GLY A 24 8.05 -5.29 16.78
CA GLY A 24 6.90 -4.42 17.07
C GLY A 24 6.13 -3.96 15.83
N ILE A 25 6.45 -4.51 14.65
CA ILE A 25 5.78 -4.23 13.36
C ILE A 25 5.85 -5.47 12.47
N GLY A 26 4.99 -5.53 11.46
CA GLY A 26 5.08 -6.57 10.44
C GLY A 26 6.30 -6.42 9.54
N GLU A 27 6.96 -7.52 9.27
CA GLU A 27 8.21 -7.60 8.52
C GLU A 27 8.05 -8.45 7.26
N ILE A 28 8.92 -8.23 6.26
CA ILE A 28 8.91 -8.96 4.99
C ILE A 28 9.00 -10.47 5.22
N GLY A 29 9.81 -10.91 6.19
CA GLY A 29 9.95 -12.32 6.54
C GLY A 29 8.68 -13.01 7.06
N HIS A 30 7.64 -12.26 7.43
CA HIS A 30 6.36 -12.83 7.85
C HIS A 30 5.45 -13.18 6.67
N LEU A 31 5.68 -12.57 5.48
CA LEU A 31 4.84 -12.79 4.29
C LEU A 31 4.71 -14.27 3.90
N PRO A 32 5.80 -15.08 3.83
CA PRO A 32 5.69 -16.48 3.47
C PRO A 32 4.79 -17.29 4.41
N GLY A 33 4.86 -17.03 5.73
CA GLY A 33 4.01 -17.67 6.73
C GLY A 33 2.54 -17.35 6.52
N PHE A 34 2.21 -16.07 6.31
CA PHE A 34 0.85 -15.63 6.03
C PHE A 34 0.34 -16.16 4.68
N CYS A 35 1.16 -16.13 3.62
CA CYS A 35 0.80 -16.69 2.31
C CYS A 35 0.52 -18.19 2.37
N ARG A 36 1.27 -18.95 3.17
CA ARG A 36 1.02 -20.39 3.38
C ARG A 36 -0.35 -20.63 4.01
N TRP A 37 -0.70 -19.87 5.03
CA TRP A 37 -2.03 -19.92 5.66
C TRP A 37 -3.12 -19.54 4.65
N LEU A 38 -2.91 -18.49 3.87
CA LEU A 38 -3.85 -17.98 2.87
C LEU A 38 -4.10 -19.00 1.76
N ALA A 39 -3.04 -19.62 1.23
CA ALA A 39 -3.14 -20.68 0.22
C ALA A 39 -3.94 -21.89 0.76
N ALA A 40 -3.69 -22.30 2.02
CA ALA A 40 -4.44 -23.37 2.67
C ALA A 40 -5.92 -23.00 2.94
N ALA A 41 -6.25 -21.70 2.97
CA ALA A 41 -7.61 -21.18 2.99
C ALA A 41 -8.27 -21.13 1.58
N GLY A 42 -7.60 -21.57 0.52
CA GLY A 42 -8.08 -21.50 -0.87
C GLY A 42 -8.05 -20.09 -1.46
N HIS A 43 -7.19 -19.23 -0.95
CA HIS A 43 -7.08 -17.84 -1.38
C HIS A 43 -5.77 -17.61 -2.13
N HIS A 44 -5.83 -16.87 -3.22
CA HIS A 44 -4.74 -16.73 -4.18
C HIS A 44 -4.25 -15.28 -4.36
N VAL A 45 -4.78 -14.34 -3.58
CA VAL A 45 -4.37 -12.93 -3.62
C VAL A 45 -4.18 -12.39 -2.21
N LEU A 46 -3.01 -11.82 -1.95
CA LEU A 46 -2.74 -10.99 -0.77
C LEU A 46 -2.60 -9.54 -1.22
N GLN A 47 -3.60 -8.72 -0.91
CA GLN A 47 -3.52 -7.28 -1.13
C GLN A 47 -2.83 -6.62 0.07
N LEU A 48 -1.79 -5.88 -0.23
CA LEU A 48 -1.05 -5.05 0.73
C LEU A 48 -1.40 -3.58 0.53
N LEU A 49 -1.17 -2.76 1.55
CA LEU A 49 -1.10 -1.31 1.42
C LEU A 49 0.29 -0.87 0.95
N PRO A 50 0.52 0.42 0.63
CA PRO A 50 1.84 0.88 0.21
C PRO A 50 2.94 0.48 1.21
N ILE A 51 4.08 0.07 0.68
CA ILE A 51 5.25 -0.38 1.46
C ILE A 51 6.47 0.51 1.25
N SER A 52 6.24 1.67 0.64
CA SER A 52 7.28 2.66 0.39
C SER A 52 7.69 3.38 1.67
N GLU A 53 8.95 3.83 1.73
CA GLU A 53 9.49 4.50 2.90
C GLU A 53 8.73 5.79 3.23
N THR A 54 8.42 5.97 4.51
CA THR A 54 7.79 7.17 5.06
C THR A 54 8.74 7.92 6.01
N SER A 55 8.44 9.18 6.33
CA SER A 55 9.28 9.98 7.23
C SER A 55 9.11 9.59 8.70
N ALA A 56 10.05 10.00 9.56
CA ALA A 56 9.86 9.96 11.00
C ALA A 56 8.63 10.81 11.40
N GLY A 57 7.85 10.31 12.35
CA GLY A 57 6.58 10.90 12.76
C GLY A 57 5.41 10.59 11.82
N GLU A 58 5.65 10.07 10.61
CA GLU A 58 4.58 9.69 9.67
C GLU A 58 4.19 8.22 9.88
N ARG A 59 2.89 7.98 9.96
CA ARG A 59 2.30 6.64 10.11
C ARG A 59 1.58 6.19 8.84
N SER A 60 1.08 7.15 8.04
CA SER A 60 0.34 6.82 6.82
C SER A 60 1.26 6.26 5.74
N PRO A 61 1.00 5.05 5.24
CA PRO A 61 1.81 4.47 4.17
C PRO A 61 1.65 5.21 2.83
N TYR A 62 0.67 6.11 2.73
CA TYR A 62 0.43 6.92 1.52
C TYR A 62 1.29 8.18 1.44
N ALA A 63 1.96 8.58 2.54
CA ALA A 63 2.84 9.75 2.59
C ALA A 63 4.31 9.38 2.33
N ALA A 64 4.59 8.72 1.20
CA ALA A 64 5.90 8.18 0.90
C ALA A 64 6.98 9.25 0.65
N LEU A 65 8.18 9.01 1.19
CA LEU A 65 9.41 9.76 0.88
C LEU A 65 10.00 9.43 -0.48
N SER A 66 9.62 8.28 -1.04
CA SER A 66 10.00 7.85 -2.39
C SER A 66 8.95 6.93 -2.98
N ALA A 67 8.71 7.07 -4.28
CA ALA A 67 7.87 6.15 -5.05
C ALA A 67 8.53 4.78 -5.30
N PHE A 68 9.82 4.64 -5.01
CA PHE A 68 10.65 3.48 -5.36
C PHE A 68 11.20 2.74 -4.15
N ALA A 69 11.63 3.48 -3.12
CA ALA A 69 12.30 2.91 -1.96
C ALA A 69 11.33 2.14 -1.05
N LEU A 70 11.69 0.92 -0.70
CA LEU A 70 10.98 0.13 0.31
C LEU A 70 11.28 0.69 1.71
N ASP A 71 10.27 0.69 2.60
CA ASP A 71 10.47 1.17 3.96
C ASP A 71 11.35 0.19 4.76
N PRO A 72 12.55 0.62 5.23
CA PRO A 72 13.44 -0.22 6.01
C PRO A 72 12.85 -0.76 7.31
N ILE A 73 11.74 -0.16 7.77
CA ILE A 73 11.03 -0.59 8.98
C ILE A 73 10.53 -2.04 8.86
N HIS A 74 10.32 -2.51 7.61
CA HIS A 74 9.81 -3.84 7.32
C HIS A 74 10.90 -4.90 7.11
N LEU A 75 12.18 -4.56 7.19
CA LEU A 75 13.26 -5.53 7.08
C LEU A 75 13.24 -6.52 8.26
N SER A 76 13.36 -7.81 7.97
CA SER A 76 13.60 -8.85 8.96
C SER A 76 15.08 -8.93 9.26
N LEU A 77 15.51 -8.39 10.40
CA LEU A 77 16.93 -8.25 10.70
C LEU A 77 17.60 -9.57 11.06
N ASP A 78 16.84 -10.55 11.51
CA ASP A 78 17.33 -11.93 11.73
C ASP A 78 17.87 -12.58 10.45
N ALA A 79 17.39 -12.13 9.29
CA ALA A 79 17.82 -12.60 7.98
C ALA A 79 18.95 -11.76 7.36
N VAL A 80 19.45 -10.75 8.07
CA VAL A 80 20.57 -9.92 7.61
C VAL A 80 21.88 -10.48 8.16
N GLU A 81 22.63 -11.20 7.33
CA GLU A 81 23.89 -11.86 7.71
C GLU A 81 24.86 -10.93 8.42
N ASP A 82 25.03 -9.71 7.89
CA ASP A 82 25.96 -8.73 8.46
C ASP A 82 25.52 -8.29 9.87
N PHE A 83 24.21 -8.19 10.12
CA PHE A 83 23.70 -7.86 11.45
C PHE A 83 23.91 -9.02 12.43
N VAL A 84 23.59 -10.24 12.02
CA VAL A 84 23.79 -11.44 12.82
C VAL A 84 25.27 -11.59 13.18
N ALA A 85 26.15 -11.43 12.21
CA ALA A 85 27.60 -11.51 12.41
C ALA A 85 28.21 -10.34 13.21
N ALA A 86 27.51 -9.19 13.27
CA ALA A 86 27.88 -8.06 14.13
C ALA A 86 27.37 -8.19 15.58
N GLY A 87 26.83 -9.35 15.96
CA GLY A 87 26.34 -9.66 17.31
C GLY A 87 24.82 -9.72 17.43
N GLY A 88 24.07 -9.42 16.38
CA GLY A 88 22.60 -9.56 16.33
C GLY A 88 21.86 -8.73 17.37
N GLU A 89 20.70 -9.21 17.82
CA GLU A 89 19.86 -8.50 18.81
C GLU A 89 20.61 -8.14 20.12
N PRO A 90 21.47 -9.00 20.70
CA PRO A 90 22.23 -8.64 21.91
C PRO A 90 23.07 -7.37 21.78
N ALA A 91 23.56 -7.06 20.58
CA ALA A 91 24.35 -5.85 20.34
C ALA A 91 23.53 -4.54 20.44
N LEU A 92 22.21 -4.61 20.45
CA LEU A 92 21.33 -3.45 20.57
C LEU A 92 21.04 -3.04 22.02
N GLY A 93 21.22 -3.93 22.98
CA GLY A 93 20.85 -3.71 24.38
C GLY A 93 19.33 -3.65 24.59
N ALA A 94 18.90 -2.92 25.62
CA ALA A 94 17.48 -2.78 25.95
C ALA A 94 16.69 -1.99 24.89
N GLY A 95 15.37 -2.25 24.79
CA GLY A 95 14.43 -1.52 23.95
C GLY A 95 13.63 -2.42 23.00
N LEU A 96 14.20 -3.53 22.54
CA LEU A 96 13.51 -4.44 21.61
C LEU A 96 12.31 -5.15 22.27
N GLU A 97 12.47 -5.61 23.50
CA GLU A 97 11.38 -6.25 24.27
C GLU A 97 10.21 -5.28 24.50
N SER A 98 10.51 -4.00 24.76
CA SER A 98 9.47 -2.97 24.88
C SER A 98 8.70 -2.79 23.58
N ALA A 99 9.38 -2.78 22.42
CA ALA A 99 8.72 -2.67 21.12
C ALA A 99 7.84 -3.91 20.82
N ARG A 100 8.32 -5.12 21.17
CA ARG A 100 7.59 -6.39 20.98
C ARG A 100 6.32 -6.49 21.82
N SER A 101 6.35 -6.01 23.05
CA SER A 101 5.27 -6.16 24.02
C SER A 101 4.10 -5.18 23.82
N ARG A 102 4.25 -4.16 22.99
CA ARG A 102 3.19 -3.16 22.77
C ARG A 102 2.04 -3.74 21.96
N GLY A 103 0.83 -3.30 22.29
CA GLY A 103 -0.37 -3.67 21.57
C GLY A 103 -0.54 -2.92 20.24
N ASP A 104 0.05 -1.70 20.15
CA ASP A 104 0.09 -0.82 18.99
C ASP A 104 1.50 -0.70 18.40
N ILE A 105 1.60 -0.13 17.21
CA ILE A 105 2.88 0.08 16.54
C ILE A 105 3.47 1.43 16.96
N ASP A 106 4.63 1.39 17.62
CA ASP A 106 5.47 2.55 17.85
C ASP A 106 6.47 2.72 16.70
N TYR A 107 6.02 3.39 15.64
CA TYR A 107 6.80 3.56 14.42
C TYR A 107 8.16 4.21 14.66
N ASP A 108 8.24 5.22 15.51
CA ASP A 108 9.49 5.95 15.76
C ASP A 108 10.48 5.10 16.56
N ALA A 109 10.01 4.39 17.59
CA ALA A 109 10.87 3.46 18.35
C ALA A 109 11.39 2.32 17.46
N VAL A 110 10.52 1.73 16.61
CA VAL A 110 10.92 0.67 15.67
C VAL A 110 11.92 1.20 14.64
N ARG A 111 11.70 2.40 14.06
CA ARG A 111 12.64 3.03 13.12
C ARG A 111 14.01 3.23 13.77
N ALA A 112 14.05 3.73 15.00
CA ALA A 112 15.30 3.97 15.72
C ALA A 112 16.05 2.67 15.98
N LEU A 113 15.37 1.60 16.39
CA LEU A 113 15.97 0.28 16.63
C LEU A 113 16.52 -0.32 15.33
N LYS A 114 15.72 -0.34 14.27
CA LYS A 114 16.12 -0.89 12.97
C LYS A 114 17.28 -0.12 12.34
N ARG A 115 17.27 1.21 12.46
CA ARG A 115 18.37 2.04 12.00
C ARG A 115 19.70 1.70 12.72
N ARG A 116 19.67 1.50 14.04
CA ARG A 116 20.87 1.09 14.81
C ARG A 116 21.38 -0.26 14.34
N ALA A 117 20.50 -1.23 14.16
CA ALA A 117 20.85 -2.56 13.68
C ALA A 117 21.45 -2.53 12.26
N LEU A 118 20.83 -1.77 11.36
CA LEU A 118 21.30 -1.59 9.99
C LEU A 118 22.65 -0.86 9.93
N ALA A 119 22.91 0.07 10.86
CA ALA A 119 24.23 0.73 10.94
C ALA A 119 25.32 -0.25 11.38
N LEU A 120 25.04 -1.18 12.31
CA LEU A 120 25.97 -2.25 12.70
C LEU A 120 26.23 -3.19 11.51
N ALA A 121 25.17 -3.63 10.83
CA ALA A 121 25.26 -4.47 9.64
C ALA A 121 26.12 -3.82 8.54
N PHE A 122 25.86 -2.56 8.25
CA PHE A 122 26.61 -1.81 7.24
C PHE A 122 28.09 -1.65 7.59
N GLY A 123 28.40 -1.35 8.87
CA GLY A 123 29.78 -1.26 9.34
C GLY A 123 30.56 -2.56 9.09
N ARG A 124 29.92 -3.72 9.40
CA ARG A 124 30.50 -5.03 9.10
C ARG A 124 30.64 -5.26 7.59
N PHE A 125 29.57 -5.05 6.82
CA PHE A 125 29.60 -5.21 5.37
C PHE A 125 30.76 -4.42 4.73
N LEU A 126 30.96 -3.18 5.15
CA LEU A 126 32.07 -2.36 4.64
C LEU A 126 33.43 -3.03 4.89
N ALA A 127 33.69 -3.44 6.14
CA ALA A 127 34.98 -3.96 6.55
C ALA A 127 35.28 -5.35 5.98
N THR A 128 34.26 -6.21 5.79
CA THR A 128 34.47 -7.61 5.42
C THR A 128 34.18 -7.91 3.95
N GLU A 129 33.25 -7.19 3.36
CA GLU A 129 32.77 -7.48 2.00
C GLU A 129 33.20 -6.40 1.00
N TRP A 130 32.86 -5.13 1.32
CA TRP A 130 33.03 -4.03 0.39
C TRP A 130 34.50 -3.71 0.10
N GLU A 131 35.33 -3.57 1.14
CA GLU A 131 36.75 -3.29 1.01
C GLU A 131 37.52 -4.47 0.39
N GLY A 132 37.06 -5.69 0.61
CA GLY A 132 37.63 -6.92 0.05
C GLY A 132 37.18 -7.27 -1.37
N GLY A 133 36.20 -6.56 -1.93
CA GLY A 133 35.68 -6.82 -3.28
C GLY A 133 35.01 -8.20 -3.42
N SER A 134 34.29 -8.66 -2.39
CA SER A 134 33.64 -9.96 -2.37
C SER A 134 32.52 -10.12 -3.40
N ALA A 135 32.04 -11.35 -3.60
CA ALA A 135 30.88 -11.62 -4.45
C ALA A 135 29.61 -10.87 -4.00
N ARG A 136 29.48 -10.60 -2.67
CA ARG A 136 28.39 -9.77 -2.14
C ARG A 136 28.57 -8.29 -2.49
N ALA A 137 29.80 -7.77 -2.44
CA ALA A 137 30.11 -6.42 -2.89
C ALA A 137 29.83 -6.23 -4.39
N GLU A 138 30.12 -7.24 -5.21
CA GLU A 138 29.77 -7.24 -6.63
C GLU A 138 28.26 -7.28 -6.85
N ALA A 139 27.51 -8.09 -6.08
CA ALA A 139 26.04 -8.15 -6.15
C ALA A 139 25.42 -6.79 -5.78
N PHE A 140 25.90 -6.15 -4.72
CA PHE A 140 25.50 -4.81 -4.34
C PHE A 140 25.83 -3.78 -5.43
N SER A 141 27.00 -3.87 -6.05
CA SER A 141 27.39 -2.98 -7.16
C SER A 141 26.47 -3.14 -8.38
N ARG A 142 26.08 -4.39 -8.70
CA ARG A 142 25.09 -4.66 -9.77
C ARG A 142 23.72 -4.06 -9.46
N PHE A 143 23.24 -4.19 -8.22
CA PHE A 143 22.00 -3.57 -7.78
C PHE A 143 22.06 -2.04 -7.95
N ARG A 144 23.13 -1.39 -7.47
CA ARG A 144 23.31 0.06 -7.62
C ARG A 144 23.29 0.51 -9.09
N ALA A 145 23.90 -0.26 -9.98
CA ALA A 145 23.89 0.03 -11.41
C ALA A 145 22.49 -0.15 -12.02
N ALA A 146 21.78 -1.21 -11.65
CA ALA A 146 20.43 -1.50 -12.14
C ALA A 146 19.42 -0.44 -11.70
N GLU A 147 19.52 0.04 -10.45
CA GLU A 147 18.58 0.99 -9.84
C GLU A 147 19.05 2.46 -9.96
N SER A 148 20.05 2.74 -10.79
CA SER A 148 20.68 4.06 -10.92
C SER A 148 19.73 5.20 -11.29
N ALA A 149 18.58 4.91 -11.90
CA ALA A 149 17.60 5.89 -12.33
C ALA A 149 16.93 6.66 -11.15
N TRP A 150 16.92 6.07 -9.95
CA TRP A 150 16.31 6.68 -8.76
C TRP A 150 17.20 6.61 -7.52
N LEU A 151 17.97 5.52 -7.35
CA LEU A 151 18.65 5.17 -6.10
C LEU A 151 19.66 6.22 -5.66
N ALA A 152 20.43 6.77 -6.59
CA ALA A 152 21.48 7.76 -6.26
C ALA A 152 20.89 9.10 -5.78
N ASP A 153 19.75 9.55 -6.34
CA ASP A 153 19.07 10.77 -5.89
C ASP A 153 18.34 10.52 -4.56
N TYR A 154 17.72 9.36 -4.39
CA TYR A 154 17.12 8.95 -3.12
C TYR A 154 18.18 8.88 -2.01
N ALA A 155 19.31 8.22 -2.24
CA ALA A 155 20.35 8.06 -1.22
C ALA A 155 20.95 9.41 -0.81
N LEU A 156 21.20 10.31 -1.76
CA LEU A 156 21.63 11.67 -1.47
C LEU A 156 20.57 12.45 -0.68
N PHE A 157 19.29 12.38 -1.10
CA PHE A 157 18.18 13.02 -0.39
C PHE A 157 18.13 12.56 1.06
N ARG A 158 18.23 11.26 1.31
CA ARG A 158 18.21 10.68 2.66
C ARG A 158 19.39 11.17 3.50
N ALA A 159 20.60 11.15 2.95
CA ALA A 159 21.80 11.62 3.62
C ALA A 159 21.73 13.13 3.95
N LEU A 160 21.22 13.94 3.02
CA LEU A 160 20.99 15.37 3.24
C LEU A 160 19.91 15.60 4.31
N ARG A 161 18.80 14.88 4.26
CA ARG A 161 17.73 14.99 5.27
C ARG A 161 18.25 14.68 6.66
N GLU A 162 19.10 13.69 6.84
CA GLU A 162 19.74 13.36 8.11
C GLU A 162 20.69 14.47 8.57
N ARG A 163 21.53 14.99 7.67
CA ARG A 163 22.41 16.14 7.92
C ARG A 163 21.63 17.37 8.40
N HIS A 164 20.46 17.61 7.81
CA HIS A 164 19.55 18.70 8.17
C HIS A 164 18.55 18.32 9.29
N ARG A 165 18.81 17.23 10.03
CA ARG A 165 18.02 16.81 11.20
C ARG A 165 16.52 16.62 10.90
N GLY A 166 16.21 16.08 9.72
CA GLY A 166 14.84 15.81 9.30
C GLY A 166 14.06 17.00 8.74
N GLN A 167 14.69 18.18 8.63
CA GLN A 167 14.03 19.35 8.01
C GLN A 167 13.61 19.04 6.56
N PRO A 168 12.47 19.59 6.11
CA PRO A 168 12.02 19.43 4.73
C PRO A 168 13.04 20.03 3.77
N TRP A 169 13.15 19.42 2.57
CA TRP A 169 14.13 19.86 1.57
C TRP A 169 13.92 21.31 1.11
N THR A 170 12.69 21.83 1.24
CA THR A 170 12.36 23.24 0.93
C THR A 170 13.05 24.25 1.86
N ALA A 171 13.48 23.81 3.03
CA ALA A 171 14.23 24.62 4.01
C ALA A 171 15.76 24.48 3.89
N TRP A 172 16.26 23.63 2.97
CA TRP A 172 17.70 23.50 2.76
C TRP A 172 18.30 24.73 2.10
N GLU A 173 19.63 24.86 2.14
CA GLU A 173 20.36 25.93 1.46
C GLU A 173 20.01 25.97 -0.03
N PRO A 174 19.85 27.17 -0.63
CA PRO A 174 19.39 27.30 -2.02
C PRO A 174 20.12 26.41 -3.01
N PRO A 175 21.47 26.23 -2.99
CA PRO A 175 22.14 25.37 -3.96
C PRO A 175 21.75 23.90 -3.87
N LEU A 176 21.42 23.39 -2.68
CA LEU A 176 20.96 22.00 -2.48
C LEU A 176 19.46 21.88 -2.75
N ARG A 177 18.67 22.85 -2.26
CA ARG A 177 17.23 22.92 -2.50
C ARG A 177 16.93 22.97 -4.00
N ASP A 178 17.62 23.84 -4.72
CA ASP A 178 17.39 24.10 -6.16
C ASP A 178 18.22 23.17 -7.07
N ARG A 179 18.89 22.19 -6.47
CA ARG A 179 19.65 21.13 -7.16
C ARG A 179 20.76 21.63 -8.09
N VAL A 180 21.50 22.64 -7.67
CA VAL A 180 22.64 23.15 -8.45
C VAL A 180 23.68 22.03 -8.64
N PRO A 181 24.08 21.68 -9.89
CA PRO A 181 24.91 20.49 -10.15
C PRO A 181 26.24 20.46 -9.39
N ALA A 182 26.88 21.61 -9.19
CA ALA A 182 28.14 21.70 -8.42
C ALA A 182 27.91 21.34 -6.96
N ALA A 183 26.87 21.92 -6.31
CA ALA A 183 26.52 21.64 -4.92
C ALA A 183 26.14 20.16 -4.72
N LEU A 184 25.42 19.57 -5.67
CA LEU A 184 25.10 18.13 -5.60
C LEU A 184 26.35 17.24 -5.71
N ARG A 185 27.32 17.60 -6.54
CA ARG A 185 28.60 16.85 -6.62
C ARG A 185 29.37 16.92 -5.31
N GLU A 186 29.49 18.11 -4.74
CA GLU A 186 30.15 18.32 -3.44
C GLU A 186 29.43 17.53 -2.32
N ALA A 187 28.09 17.61 -2.28
CA ALA A 187 27.30 16.89 -1.29
C ALA A 187 27.47 15.37 -1.42
N ARG A 188 27.45 14.83 -2.65
CA ARG A 188 27.70 13.40 -2.90
C ARG A 188 29.09 12.96 -2.44
N ALA A 189 30.10 13.78 -2.66
CA ALA A 189 31.46 13.48 -2.20
C ALA A 189 31.56 13.55 -0.67
N ALA A 190 30.98 14.58 -0.06
CA ALA A 190 31.01 14.79 1.39
C ALA A 190 30.17 13.77 2.17
N LEU A 191 29.12 13.21 1.58
CA LEU A 191 28.18 12.27 2.19
C LEU A 191 28.24 10.89 1.53
N ALA A 192 29.39 10.51 0.96
CA ALA A 192 29.52 9.28 0.19
C ALA A 192 29.23 8.03 1.03
N ARG A 193 29.65 8.00 2.31
CA ARG A 193 29.42 6.88 3.22
C ARG A 193 27.94 6.80 3.62
N GLU A 194 27.31 7.92 3.92
CA GLU A 194 25.91 8.02 4.29
C GLU A 194 25.01 7.63 3.10
N GLY A 195 25.35 8.10 1.90
CA GLY A 195 24.65 7.68 0.68
C GLY A 195 24.78 6.18 0.44
N LEU A 196 25.99 5.63 0.57
CA LEU A 196 26.22 4.19 0.40
C LEU A 196 25.46 3.36 1.43
N PHE A 197 25.26 3.86 2.67
CA PHE A 197 24.42 3.24 3.67
C PHE A 197 22.97 3.10 3.20
N HIS A 198 22.37 4.17 2.67
CA HIS A 198 21.00 4.12 2.19
C HIS A 198 20.83 3.21 0.96
N GLU A 199 21.80 3.19 0.07
CA GLU A 199 21.83 2.26 -1.07
C GLU A 199 21.93 0.79 -0.59
N TYR A 200 22.79 0.50 0.39
CA TYR A 200 22.91 -0.83 1.01
C TYR A 200 21.61 -1.29 1.66
N VAL A 201 20.92 -0.41 2.38
CA VAL A 201 19.64 -0.72 3.01
C VAL A 201 18.57 -1.08 1.98
N GLN A 202 18.52 -0.36 0.86
CA GLN A 202 17.59 -0.66 -0.23
C GLN A 202 17.95 -1.97 -0.95
N TRP A 203 19.23 -2.30 -1.07
CA TRP A 203 19.63 -3.59 -1.59
C TRP A 203 19.15 -4.73 -0.71
N LEU A 204 19.34 -4.67 0.61
CA LEU A 204 18.81 -5.66 1.54
C LEU A 204 17.29 -5.80 1.45
N ALA A 205 16.57 -4.69 1.34
CA ALA A 205 15.12 -4.70 1.20
C ALA A 205 14.66 -5.37 -0.11
N ALA A 206 15.35 -5.07 -1.22
CA ALA A 206 15.07 -5.69 -2.52
C ALA A 206 15.32 -7.22 -2.49
N GLU A 207 16.41 -7.67 -1.87
CA GLU A 207 16.71 -9.11 -1.74
C GLU A 207 15.68 -9.85 -0.90
N GLN A 208 15.30 -9.30 0.27
CA GLN A 208 14.27 -9.90 1.12
C GLN A 208 12.91 -9.93 0.43
N TRP A 209 12.54 -8.83 -0.24
CA TRP A 209 11.29 -8.78 -0.99
C TRP A 209 11.25 -9.81 -2.12
N ALA A 210 12.32 -9.91 -2.91
CA ALA A 210 12.42 -10.88 -3.97
C ALA A 210 12.29 -12.33 -3.46
N ALA A 211 12.89 -12.63 -2.29
CA ALA A 211 12.76 -13.94 -1.65
C ALA A 211 11.31 -14.21 -1.21
N ALA A 212 10.68 -13.28 -0.48
CA ALA A 212 9.29 -13.42 -0.04
C ALA A 212 8.30 -13.55 -1.21
N ARG A 213 8.50 -12.78 -2.30
CA ARG A 213 7.70 -12.88 -3.52
C ARG A 213 7.84 -14.24 -4.20
N ARG A 214 9.07 -14.79 -4.29
CA ARG A 214 9.27 -16.13 -4.85
C ARG A 214 8.52 -17.21 -4.06
N GLU A 215 8.58 -17.13 -2.72
CA GLU A 215 7.86 -18.08 -1.86
C GLU A 215 6.34 -17.94 -1.99
N ALA A 216 5.82 -16.72 -1.98
CA ALA A 216 4.39 -16.47 -2.22
C ALA A 216 3.94 -17.05 -3.56
N THR A 217 4.73 -16.83 -4.63
CA THR A 217 4.45 -17.37 -5.97
C THR A 217 4.47 -18.89 -5.99
N ALA A 218 5.43 -19.53 -5.31
CA ALA A 218 5.50 -20.98 -5.20
C ALA A 218 4.30 -21.61 -4.46
N LEU A 219 3.68 -20.83 -3.55
CA LEU A 219 2.44 -21.17 -2.85
C LEU A 219 1.16 -20.87 -3.68
N GLY A 220 1.30 -20.35 -4.89
CA GLY A 220 0.16 -19.92 -5.72
C GLY A 220 -0.52 -18.64 -5.25
N VAL A 221 0.14 -17.85 -4.40
CA VAL A 221 -0.37 -16.58 -3.90
C VAL A 221 0.28 -15.41 -4.65
N ARG A 222 -0.55 -14.57 -5.25
CA ARG A 222 -0.14 -13.34 -5.91
C ARG A 222 -0.14 -12.19 -4.90
N LEU A 223 1.00 -11.54 -4.73
CA LEU A 223 1.07 -10.29 -3.98
C LEU A 223 0.48 -9.17 -4.84
N MET A 224 -0.50 -8.47 -4.31
CA MET A 224 -1.11 -7.30 -4.92
C MET A 224 -0.69 -6.06 -4.12
N GLY A 225 0.04 -5.16 -4.76
CA GLY A 225 0.48 -3.91 -4.16
C GLY A 225 -0.56 -2.81 -4.30
N ASP A 226 -0.33 -1.73 -3.57
CA ASP A 226 -1.09 -0.51 -3.65
C ASP A 226 -0.18 0.63 -4.09
N LEU A 227 -0.49 1.23 -5.23
CA LEU A 227 0.23 2.37 -5.78
C LEU A 227 -0.50 3.64 -5.35
N ALA A 228 -0.04 4.27 -4.28
CA ALA A 228 -0.55 5.57 -3.83
C ALA A 228 -0.63 6.55 -5.01
N PHE A 229 -1.67 7.36 -5.12
CA PHE A 229 -1.81 8.24 -6.28
C PHE A 229 -0.60 9.15 -6.43
N VAL A 230 -0.14 9.80 -5.37
CA VAL A 230 1.01 10.70 -5.39
C VAL A 230 1.95 10.43 -4.20
N VAL A 231 3.15 10.97 -4.21
CA VAL A 231 4.13 10.95 -3.11
C VAL A 231 4.04 12.20 -2.25
N SER A 232 4.65 12.19 -1.06
CA SER A 232 4.78 13.39 -0.22
C SER A 232 5.46 14.55 -0.96
N GLY A 233 5.03 15.77 -0.72
CA GLY A 233 5.71 16.98 -1.20
C GLY A 233 7.15 17.10 -0.68
N ASP A 234 7.42 16.49 0.48
CA ASP A 234 8.75 16.41 1.09
C ASP A 234 9.42 15.05 0.78
N SER A 235 9.39 14.64 -0.49
CA SER A 235 9.97 13.38 -0.99
C SER A 235 11.21 13.60 -1.86
N ALA A 236 12.00 12.55 -2.01
CA ALA A 236 13.12 12.50 -2.95
C ALA A 236 12.66 12.72 -4.39
N ASP A 237 11.49 12.21 -4.74
CA ASP A 237 10.91 12.33 -6.08
C ASP A 237 10.56 13.79 -6.42
N VAL A 238 9.87 14.49 -5.53
CA VAL A 238 9.52 15.91 -5.75
C VAL A 238 10.76 16.78 -5.73
N TRP A 239 11.72 16.53 -4.83
CA TRP A 239 12.99 17.23 -4.82
C TRP A 239 13.79 17.00 -6.12
N ALA A 240 13.80 15.77 -6.63
CA ALA A 240 14.53 15.43 -7.84
C ALA A 240 13.88 15.97 -9.12
N ARG A 241 12.58 16.18 -9.13
CA ARG A 241 11.75 16.47 -10.32
C ARG A 241 10.81 17.68 -10.09
N GLN A 242 11.34 18.78 -9.55
CA GLN A 242 10.57 19.93 -9.09
C GLN A 242 9.67 20.56 -10.16
N ASP A 243 10.01 20.45 -11.42
CA ASP A 243 9.24 20.96 -12.56
C ASP A 243 8.05 20.05 -12.94
N GLU A 244 8.05 18.80 -12.50
CA GLU A 244 6.96 17.84 -12.74
C GLU A 244 5.80 17.96 -11.74
N PHE A 245 5.95 18.80 -10.71
CA PHE A 245 4.96 19.01 -9.65
C PHE A 245 4.63 20.50 -9.45
N VAL A 246 3.34 20.77 -9.16
CA VAL A 246 2.88 22.08 -8.69
C VAL A 246 3.00 22.07 -7.16
N ARG A 247 3.72 23.05 -6.61
CA ARG A 247 4.06 23.11 -5.17
C ARG A 247 3.32 24.18 -4.39
N ASP A 248 2.67 25.11 -5.07
CA ASP A 248 1.84 26.20 -4.53
C ASP A 248 0.34 25.87 -4.53
N ALA A 249 0.02 24.60 -4.68
CA ALA A 249 -1.31 24.04 -4.60
C ALA A 249 -1.24 22.64 -4.00
N SER A 250 -2.34 22.16 -3.41
CA SER A 250 -2.47 20.79 -2.95
C SER A 250 -3.54 20.02 -3.73
N LEU A 251 -3.41 18.69 -3.70
CA LEU A 251 -4.44 17.75 -4.12
C LEU A 251 -5.46 17.53 -3.01
N GLY A 252 -6.69 17.24 -3.39
CA GLY A 252 -7.75 16.86 -2.48
C GLY A 252 -8.89 16.12 -3.17
N ALA A 253 -10.00 15.97 -2.44
CA ALA A 253 -11.26 15.50 -2.96
C ALA A 253 -12.35 16.59 -2.84
N PRO A 254 -13.29 16.67 -3.79
CA PRO A 254 -14.41 17.60 -3.68
C PRO A 254 -15.33 17.20 -2.52
N PRO A 255 -16.19 18.12 -2.05
CA PRO A 255 -17.26 17.77 -1.13
C PRO A 255 -18.12 16.61 -1.64
N ASP A 256 -18.45 15.69 -0.76
CA ASP A 256 -19.33 14.57 -1.03
C ASP A 256 -20.28 14.29 0.15
N VAL A 257 -21.00 13.18 0.11
CA VAL A 257 -21.95 12.79 1.16
C VAL A 257 -21.28 12.39 2.47
N PHE A 258 -19.99 12.10 2.45
CA PHE A 258 -19.21 11.68 3.62
C PHE A 258 -18.42 12.85 4.23
N ASP A 259 -18.03 13.83 3.40
CA ASP A 259 -17.33 15.05 3.83
C ASP A 259 -17.83 16.27 3.05
N LEU A 260 -18.74 17.01 3.69
CA LEU A 260 -19.33 18.23 3.10
C LEU A 260 -18.33 19.37 2.88
N GLY A 261 -17.16 19.33 3.52
CA GLY A 261 -16.08 20.32 3.34
C GLY A 261 -15.15 19.96 2.19
N GLY A 262 -15.16 18.72 1.75
CA GLY A 262 -14.13 18.13 0.91
C GLY A 262 -12.80 17.98 1.64
N GLN A 263 -11.88 17.23 1.08
CA GLN A 263 -10.60 16.90 1.70
C GLN A 263 -9.47 17.68 1.07
N ASP A 264 -8.55 18.17 1.88
CA ASP A 264 -7.22 18.65 1.46
C ASP A 264 -6.19 17.63 1.95
N TRP A 265 -5.50 16.98 1.01
CA TRP A 265 -4.52 15.94 1.36
C TRP A 265 -3.12 16.50 1.65
N GLY A 266 -2.89 17.80 1.36
CA GLY A 266 -1.57 18.40 1.52
C GLY A 266 -0.50 17.83 0.57
N LEU A 267 -0.91 17.11 -0.48
CA LEU A 267 -0.02 16.44 -1.43
C LEU A 267 0.17 17.30 -2.68
N PRO A 268 1.33 17.23 -3.37
CA PRO A 268 1.59 18.04 -4.55
C PRO A 268 0.72 17.61 -5.75
N VAL A 269 0.40 18.57 -6.61
CA VAL A 269 -0.36 18.35 -7.83
C VAL A 269 0.58 17.97 -8.96
N TYR A 270 0.22 16.96 -9.76
CA TYR A 270 0.97 16.60 -10.96
C TYR A 270 0.89 17.66 -12.05
N ARG A 271 2.02 17.94 -12.69
CA ARG A 271 2.11 18.75 -13.90
C ARG A 271 2.29 17.82 -15.11
N TRP A 272 1.16 17.20 -15.55
CA TRP A 272 1.18 16.17 -16.59
C TRP A 272 1.79 16.64 -17.93
N GLU A 273 1.63 17.93 -18.28
CA GLU A 273 2.25 18.50 -19.48
C GLU A 273 3.78 18.60 -19.35
N ALA A 274 4.30 18.82 -18.14
CA ALA A 274 5.74 18.78 -17.90
C ALA A 274 6.28 17.36 -18.06
N MET A 275 5.60 16.38 -17.49
CA MET A 275 5.96 14.96 -17.62
C MET A 275 5.84 14.46 -19.06
N ALA A 276 4.91 14.99 -19.85
CA ALA A 276 4.77 14.62 -21.26
C ALA A 276 6.00 14.98 -22.11
N ARG A 277 6.80 15.99 -21.70
CA ARG A 277 8.03 16.38 -22.41
C ARG A 277 9.12 15.31 -22.38
N ASN A 278 9.09 14.42 -21.37
CA ASN A 278 10.01 13.29 -21.24
C ASN A 278 9.29 11.93 -21.33
N ASP A 279 8.17 11.88 -22.05
CA ASP A 279 7.35 10.66 -22.23
C ASP A 279 6.90 10.04 -20.90
N HIS A 280 6.59 10.86 -19.89
CA HIS A 280 6.16 10.43 -18.57
C HIS A 280 7.15 9.43 -17.92
N ALA A 281 8.44 9.64 -18.09
CA ALA A 281 9.50 8.70 -17.70
C ALA A 281 9.40 8.28 -16.22
N TRP A 282 9.08 9.22 -15.32
CA TRP A 282 8.91 8.91 -13.91
C TRP A 282 7.68 8.02 -13.64
N LEU A 283 6.54 8.30 -14.26
CA LEU A 283 5.33 7.47 -14.11
C LEU A 283 5.58 6.06 -14.64
N ARG A 284 6.24 5.93 -15.80
CA ARG A 284 6.61 4.63 -16.37
C ARG A 284 7.52 3.84 -15.43
N ALA A 285 8.57 4.47 -14.92
CA ALA A 285 9.52 3.83 -14.01
C ALA A 285 8.83 3.40 -12.70
N ARG A 286 7.97 4.26 -12.13
CA ARG A 286 7.23 3.96 -10.92
C ARG A 286 6.29 2.76 -11.08
N VAL A 287 5.56 2.69 -12.21
CA VAL A 287 4.67 1.56 -12.49
C VAL A 287 5.46 0.29 -12.78
N ALA A 288 6.56 0.39 -13.52
CA ALA A 288 7.45 -0.75 -13.77
C ALA A 288 8.04 -1.31 -12.46
N GLN A 289 8.46 -0.43 -11.54
CA GLN A 289 8.92 -0.84 -10.20
C GLN A 289 7.81 -1.55 -9.42
N ALA A 290 6.59 -1.00 -9.41
CA ALA A 290 5.47 -1.67 -8.76
C ALA A 290 5.19 -3.07 -9.37
N ALA A 291 5.24 -3.21 -10.68
CA ALA A 291 5.08 -4.49 -11.39
C ALA A 291 6.25 -5.46 -11.12
N ALA A 292 7.46 -4.95 -10.87
CA ALA A 292 8.59 -5.77 -10.44
C ALA A 292 8.41 -6.30 -9.01
N LEU A 293 7.76 -5.54 -8.13
CA LEU A 293 7.48 -5.96 -6.77
C LEU A 293 6.23 -6.86 -6.66
N PHE A 294 5.19 -6.63 -7.47
CA PHE A 294 3.87 -7.24 -7.31
C PHE A 294 3.38 -7.92 -8.59
N ALA A 295 2.56 -8.94 -8.44
CA ALA A 295 1.87 -9.60 -9.56
C ALA A 295 0.56 -8.88 -9.96
N ALA A 296 0.03 -8.04 -9.07
CA ALA A 296 -1.10 -7.16 -9.31
C ALA A 296 -0.89 -5.83 -8.59
N VAL A 297 -1.46 -4.75 -9.12
CA VAL A 297 -1.33 -3.40 -8.55
C VAL A 297 -2.70 -2.73 -8.52
N ARG A 298 -3.10 -2.28 -7.33
CA ARG A 298 -4.22 -1.35 -7.17
C ARG A 298 -3.71 0.07 -7.40
N LEU A 299 -4.32 0.77 -8.33
CA LEU A 299 -4.11 2.21 -8.46
C LEU A 299 -5.03 2.91 -7.48
N ASP A 300 -4.44 3.56 -6.52
CA ASP A 300 -5.16 4.43 -5.59
C ASP A 300 -5.71 5.64 -6.32
N HIS A 301 -6.92 6.09 -5.97
CA HIS A 301 -7.58 7.26 -6.52
C HIS A 301 -7.53 7.36 -8.06
N VAL A 302 -7.98 6.31 -8.76
CA VAL A 302 -7.83 6.23 -10.23
C VAL A 302 -8.47 7.40 -10.98
N VAL A 303 -9.48 8.05 -10.40
CA VAL A 303 -10.11 9.25 -10.99
C VAL A 303 -9.11 10.41 -11.13
N GLY A 304 -8.08 10.44 -10.31
CA GLY A 304 -6.99 11.44 -10.35
C GLY A 304 -6.18 11.41 -11.65
N PHE A 305 -6.14 10.27 -12.35
CA PHE A 305 -5.52 10.17 -13.70
C PHE A 305 -6.36 10.86 -14.78
N TYR A 306 -7.64 11.02 -14.56
CA TYR A 306 -8.54 11.77 -15.46
C TYR A 306 -8.61 13.24 -15.11
N ARG A 307 -8.70 13.55 -13.80
CA ARG A 307 -8.82 14.92 -13.29
C ARG A 307 -8.28 15.02 -11.87
N GLN A 308 -7.54 16.05 -11.62
CA GLN A 308 -7.04 16.39 -10.29
C GLN A 308 -7.95 17.44 -9.66
N PHE A 309 -8.41 17.24 -8.42
CA PHE A 309 -9.07 18.30 -7.65
C PHE A 309 -8.00 19.14 -6.97
N VAL A 310 -7.77 20.32 -7.53
CA VAL A 310 -6.67 21.22 -7.15
C VAL A 310 -7.17 22.28 -6.19
N ILE A 311 -6.45 22.44 -5.10
CA ILE A 311 -6.68 23.43 -4.03
C ILE A 311 -5.51 24.43 -4.08
N PRO A 312 -5.62 25.53 -4.84
CA PRO A 312 -4.57 26.53 -4.92
C PRO A 312 -4.52 27.38 -3.64
N SER A 313 -3.33 27.87 -3.27
CA SER A 313 -3.15 28.75 -2.10
C SER A 313 -3.91 30.09 -2.19
N ALA A 314 -4.16 30.60 -3.41
CA ALA A 314 -4.71 31.94 -3.63
C ALA A 314 -5.82 32.00 -4.72
N ALA A 315 -6.45 30.86 -5.07
CA ALA A 315 -7.49 30.81 -6.08
C ALA A 315 -8.59 29.79 -5.71
N PRO A 316 -9.78 29.82 -6.33
CA PRO A 316 -10.82 28.83 -6.08
C PRO A 316 -10.37 27.40 -6.40
N ARG A 317 -10.87 26.45 -5.60
CA ARG A 317 -10.73 25.01 -5.86
C ARG A 317 -11.31 24.66 -7.22
N ARG A 318 -10.66 23.74 -7.97
CA ARG A 318 -11.12 23.38 -9.32
C ARG A 318 -10.62 22.01 -9.76
N PHE A 319 -11.30 21.43 -10.72
CA PHE A 319 -10.77 20.28 -11.46
C PHE A 319 -9.81 20.71 -12.57
N VAL A 320 -8.74 19.95 -12.75
CA VAL A 320 -7.77 20.14 -13.85
C VAL A 320 -7.56 18.76 -14.53
N PRO A 321 -7.85 18.63 -15.83
CA PRO A 321 -8.52 19.60 -16.73
C PRO A 321 -9.96 19.91 -16.30
N ALA A 322 -10.52 21.02 -16.80
CA ALA A 322 -11.90 21.42 -16.48
C ALA A 322 -12.95 20.71 -17.36
N ALA A 323 -12.68 20.56 -18.66
CA ALA A 323 -13.63 19.97 -19.61
C ALA A 323 -13.60 18.44 -19.57
N GLU A 324 -14.76 17.79 -19.60
CA GLU A 324 -14.91 16.33 -19.55
C GLU A 324 -14.18 15.62 -20.70
N SER A 325 -14.22 16.18 -21.92
CA SER A 325 -13.48 15.65 -23.07
C SER A 325 -11.98 15.58 -22.84
N ASP A 326 -11.41 16.62 -22.20
CA ASP A 326 -9.99 16.69 -21.90
C ASP A 326 -9.61 15.75 -20.74
N GLN A 327 -10.51 15.62 -19.76
CA GLN A 327 -10.37 14.64 -18.67
C GLN A 327 -10.31 13.21 -19.22
N LEU A 328 -11.25 12.85 -20.11
CA LEU A 328 -11.29 11.53 -20.74
C LEU A 328 -10.01 11.26 -21.54
N ALA A 329 -9.61 12.20 -22.41
CA ALA A 329 -8.41 12.05 -23.24
C ALA A 329 -7.14 11.92 -22.39
N LEU A 330 -7.03 12.69 -21.29
CA LEU A 330 -5.91 12.61 -20.34
C LEU A 330 -5.88 11.25 -19.66
N GLY A 331 -7.01 10.81 -19.10
CA GLY A 331 -7.11 9.56 -18.36
C GLY A 331 -6.78 8.34 -19.22
N GLU A 332 -7.34 8.25 -20.43
CA GLU A 332 -7.06 7.15 -21.36
C GLU A 332 -5.59 7.10 -21.77
N ARG A 333 -4.97 8.25 -22.01
CA ARG A 333 -3.54 8.35 -22.30
C ARG A 333 -2.69 7.88 -21.12
N LEU A 334 -2.93 8.40 -19.91
CA LEU A 334 -2.13 8.05 -18.72
C LEU A 334 -2.32 6.60 -18.30
N LEU A 335 -3.56 6.09 -18.30
CA LEU A 335 -3.83 4.69 -17.97
C LEU A 335 -3.34 3.74 -19.07
N GLY A 336 -3.27 4.18 -20.31
CA GLY A 336 -2.57 3.47 -21.39
C GLY A 336 -1.07 3.32 -21.09
N ILE A 337 -0.42 4.40 -20.63
CA ILE A 337 0.97 4.36 -20.15
C ILE A 337 1.14 3.42 -18.97
N VAL A 338 0.26 3.50 -17.97
CA VAL A 338 0.27 2.62 -16.79
C VAL A 338 0.20 1.16 -17.22
N ARG A 339 -0.77 0.78 -18.05
CA ARG A 339 -0.92 -0.61 -18.52
C ARG A 339 0.30 -1.11 -19.29
N ALA A 340 0.83 -0.28 -20.19
CA ALA A 340 2.03 -0.62 -20.95
C ALA A 340 3.25 -0.83 -20.04
N SER A 341 3.40 -0.01 -19.00
CA SER A 341 4.51 -0.08 -18.06
C SER A 341 4.37 -1.21 -17.03
N ALA A 342 3.14 -1.62 -16.73
CA ALA A 342 2.87 -2.73 -15.81
C ALA A 342 3.22 -4.11 -16.40
N GLY A 343 3.42 -4.21 -17.72
CA GLY A 343 3.76 -5.48 -18.37
C GLY A 343 2.71 -6.56 -18.13
N SER A 344 3.09 -7.65 -17.46
CA SER A 344 2.19 -8.77 -17.13
C SER A 344 1.43 -8.60 -15.80
N ALA A 345 1.74 -7.57 -15.00
CA ALA A 345 1.04 -7.34 -13.75
C ALA A 345 -0.41 -6.88 -14.01
N VAL A 346 -1.34 -7.41 -13.23
CA VAL A 346 -2.76 -7.01 -13.31
C VAL A 346 -2.91 -5.63 -12.67
N VAL A 347 -3.55 -4.70 -13.39
CA VAL A 347 -3.87 -3.37 -12.87
C VAL A 347 -5.34 -3.32 -12.52
N THR A 348 -5.67 -2.89 -11.29
CA THR A 348 -7.02 -2.56 -10.83
C THR A 348 -7.08 -1.08 -10.47
N GLY A 349 -8.23 -0.45 -10.58
CA GLY A 349 -8.39 0.98 -10.26
C GLY A 349 -9.38 1.19 -9.13
N GLU A 350 -8.99 1.95 -8.13
CA GLU A 350 -9.90 2.37 -7.08
C GLU A 350 -10.80 3.49 -7.61
N ASP A 351 -12.05 3.12 -7.97
CA ASP A 351 -13.09 3.99 -8.54
C ASP A 351 -14.18 4.31 -7.50
N LEU A 352 -13.75 4.74 -6.31
CA LEU A 352 -14.63 5.05 -5.18
C LEU A 352 -14.84 6.57 -5.03
N GLY A 353 -15.88 6.97 -4.28
CA GLY A 353 -16.25 8.38 -4.10
C GLY A 353 -17.00 8.97 -5.29
N VAL A 354 -16.81 10.26 -5.57
CA VAL A 354 -17.50 11.00 -6.65
C VAL A 354 -16.83 10.73 -8.01
N VAL A 355 -17.16 9.59 -8.59
CA VAL A 355 -16.60 9.12 -9.86
C VAL A 355 -17.59 9.34 -11.01
N PRO A 356 -17.26 10.15 -12.03
CA PRO A 356 -18.11 10.34 -13.20
C PRO A 356 -18.31 9.05 -14.00
N ASP A 357 -19.48 8.92 -14.62
CA ASP A 357 -19.81 7.72 -15.40
C ASP A 357 -18.87 7.47 -16.57
N PHE A 358 -18.33 8.53 -17.18
CA PHE A 358 -17.36 8.37 -18.26
C PHE A 358 -16.07 7.68 -17.79
N VAL A 359 -15.65 7.91 -16.55
CA VAL A 359 -14.48 7.24 -15.95
C VAL A 359 -14.73 5.73 -15.88
N ARG A 360 -15.88 5.30 -15.33
CA ARG A 360 -16.22 3.87 -15.23
C ARG A 360 -16.32 3.20 -16.61
N ARG A 361 -16.90 3.90 -17.60
CA ARG A 361 -16.94 3.39 -18.99
C ARG A 361 -15.54 3.26 -19.58
N SER A 362 -14.69 4.26 -19.39
CA SER A 362 -13.29 4.23 -19.84
C SER A 362 -12.49 3.10 -19.19
N LEU A 363 -12.58 2.92 -17.86
CA LEU A 363 -11.95 1.81 -17.15
C LEU A 363 -12.38 0.44 -17.71
N ALA A 364 -13.68 0.27 -17.98
CA ALA A 364 -14.21 -0.96 -18.59
C ALA A 364 -13.63 -1.17 -19.99
N THR A 365 -13.56 -0.14 -20.83
CA THR A 365 -12.94 -0.19 -22.17
C THR A 365 -11.46 -0.52 -22.10
N LEU A 366 -10.75 0.03 -21.13
CA LEU A 366 -9.33 -0.24 -20.87
C LEU A 366 -9.10 -1.62 -20.23
N GLY A 367 -10.13 -2.35 -19.81
CA GLY A 367 -10.00 -3.63 -19.13
C GLY A 367 -9.40 -3.51 -17.73
N ILE A 368 -9.62 -2.39 -17.04
CA ILE A 368 -9.17 -2.13 -15.67
C ILE A 368 -10.35 -2.40 -14.72
N PRO A 369 -10.29 -3.45 -13.85
CA PRO A 369 -11.33 -3.71 -12.86
C PRO A 369 -11.47 -2.55 -11.87
N GLY A 370 -12.69 -2.07 -11.66
CA GLY A 370 -13.04 -1.15 -10.57
C GLY A 370 -13.50 -1.90 -9.32
N TYR A 371 -13.71 -1.18 -8.23
CA TYR A 371 -14.14 -1.75 -6.95
C TYR A 371 -15.66 -1.75 -6.79
N ARG A 372 -16.19 -2.77 -6.10
CA ARG A 372 -17.59 -2.90 -5.67
C ARG A 372 -17.59 -3.18 -4.16
N VAL A 373 -17.81 -2.13 -3.39
CA VAL A 373 -17.79 -2.20 -1.92
C VAL A 373 -19.22 -2.38 -1.44
N LEU A 374 -19.54 -3.49 -0.78
CA LEU A 374 -20.88 -3.90 -0.38
C LEU A 374 -21.70 -2.75 0.22
N ARG A 375 -21.12 -2.00 1.17
CA ARG A 375 -21.82 -0.93 1.90
C ARG A 375 -22.16 0.29 1.04
N TRP A 376 -21.51 0.46 -0.11
CA TRP A 376 -21.71 1.59 -1.03
C TRP A 376 -22.44 1.21 -2.33
N GLU A 377 -22.67 -0.09 -2.55
CA GLU A 377 -23.42 -0.57 -3.69
C GLU A 377 -24.92 -0.53 -3.41
N SER A 378 -25.45 0.67 -3.10
CA SER A 378 -26.87 0.92 -2.90
C SER A 378 -27.31 2.19 -3.62
N ASP A 379 -28.57 2.23 -4.03
CA ASP A 379 -29.22 3.41 -4.57
C ASP A 379 -30.55 3.63 -3.80
N ARG A 380 -30.70 4.81 -3.19
CA ARG A 380 -31.88 5.20 -2.39
C ARG A 380 -32.29 4.14 -1.36
N GLY A 381 -31.29 3.55 -0.69
CA GLY A 381 -31.50 2.52 0.35
C GLY A 381 -31.78 1.12 -0.19
N VAL A 382 -31.74 0.90 -1.50
CA VAL A 382 -31.87 -0.43 -2.12
C VAL A 382 -30.47 -0.95 -2.46
N PHE A 383 -30.05 -2.03 -1.81
CA PHE A 383 -28.77 -2.67 -2.11
C PHE A 383 -28.81 -3.42 -3.44
N ARG A 384 -27.73 -3.33 -4.19
CA ARG A 384 -27.51 -4.13 -5.40
C ARG A 384 -27.11 -5.56 -5.01
N ASP A 385 -27.66 -6.54 -5.72
CA ASP A 385 -27.24 -7.92 -5.51
C ASP A 385 -25.79 -8.14 -5.99
N PRO A 386 -24.87 -8.59 -5.12
CA PRO A 386 -23.50 -8.90 -5.52
C PRO A 386 -23.40 -9.91 -6.66
N ALA A 387 -24.34 -10.82 -6.79
CA ALA A 387 -24.37 -11.78 -7.91
C ALA A 387 -24.42 -11.08 -9.28
N GLY A 388 -24.97 -9.87 -9.34
CA GLY A 388 -25.04 -9.03 -10.53
C GLY A 388 -23.85 -8.09 -10.76
N PHE A 389 -22.81 -8.13 -9.92
CA PHE A 389 -21.63 -7.29 -10.13
C PHE A 389 -20.89 -7.68 -11.42
N PRO A 390 -20.34 -6.69 -12.17
CA PRO A 390 -19.62 -6.98 -13.40
C PRO A 390 -18.43 -7.93 -13.15
N PRO A 391 -18.17 -8.90 -14.04
CA PRO A 391 -16.99 -9.77 -13.94
C PRO A 391 -15.68 -8.97 -13.86
N LEU A 392 -15.57 -7.86 -14.60
CA LEU A 392 -14.43 -6.96 -14.56
C LEU A 392 -14.54 -6.02 -13.34
N SER A 393 -14.49 -6.59 -12.14
CA SER A 393 -14.49 -5.82 -10.88
C SER A 393 -13.88 -6.60 -9.72
N VAL A 394 -13.58 -5.90 -8.65
CA VAL A 394 -13.16 -6.41 -7.36
C VAL A 394 -14.29 -6.18 -6.36
N ALA A 395 -14.90 -7.26 -5.85
CA ALA A 395 -15.90 -7.16 -4.79
C ALA A 395 -15.23 -7.23 -3.41
N THR A 396 -15.75 -6.45 -2.47
CA THR A 396 -15.25 -6.40 -1.10
C THR A 396 -16.34 -5.98 -0.11
N THR A 397 -16.19 -6.37 1.15
CA THR A 397 -17.06 -5.92 2.25
C THR A 397 -16.75 -4.49 2.69
N GLY A 398 -15.49 -4.07 2.58
CA GLY A 398 -14.97 -2.77 2.96
C GLY A 398 -13.57 -2.56 2.43
N THR A 399 -12.97 -1.42 2.78
CA THR A 399 -11.57 -1.07 2.49
C THR A 399 -10.79 -0.88 3.79
N HIS A 400 -9.51 -0.53 3.72
CA HIS A 400 -8.73 -0.13 4.89
C HIS A 400 -9.25 1.16 5.56
N ASP A 401 -10.07 1.94 4.86
CA ASP A 401 -10.65 3.21 5.33
C ASP A 401 -12.04 3.05 5.95
N THR A 402 -12.62 1.88 5.87
CA THR A 402 -13.95 1.62 6.44
C THR A 402 -13.86 1.01 7.83
N SER A 403 -14.94 1.11 8.62
CA SER A 403 -15.14 0.27 9.80
C SER A 403 -15.13 -1.21 9.42
N ALA A 404 -14.77 -2.08 10.35
CA ALA A 404 -14.93 -3.52 10.15
C ALA A 404 -16.39 -3.89 9.92
N LEU A 405 -16.64 -5.00 9.23
CA LEU A 405 -17.98 -5.48 8.87
C LEU A 405 -18.90 -5.64 10.09
N ALA A 406 -18.33 -6.07 11.23
CA ALA A 406 -19.08 -6.21 12.48
C ALA A 406 -19.58 -4.86 13.02
N ALA A 407 -18.71 -3.85 13.04
CA ALA A 407 -19.08 -2.50 13.48
C ALA A 407 -20.08 -1.86 12.51
N TRP A 408 -19.88 -2.03 11.21
CA TRP A 408 -20.85 -1.55 10.21
C TRP A 408 -22.24 -2.16 10.40
N TRP A 409 -22.34 -3.47 10.63
CA TRP A 409 -23.60 -4.15 10.85
C TRP A 409 -24.34 -3.65 12.10
N GLU A 410 -23.63 -3.50 13.22
CA GLU A 410 -24.21 -3.17 14.51
C GLU A 410 -24.48 -1.68 14.69
N GLU A 411 -23.59 -0.82 14.21
CA GLU A 411 -23.55 0.60 14.56
C GLU A 411 -23.99 1.54 13.42
N GLU A 412 -23.73 1.16 12.14
CA GLU A 412 -23.93 2.07 11.02
C GLU A 412 -25.14 1.73 10.14
N LEU A 413 -25.42 0.44 9.93
CA LEU A 413 -26.42 -0.01 8.95
C LEU A 413 -27.87 0.31 9.36
N GLY A 414 -28.18 0.29 10.64
CA GLY A 414 -29.53 0.50 11.17
C GLY A 414 -30.55 -0.61 10.79
N ASP A 415 -31.73 -0.57 11.37
CA ASP A 415 -32.76 -1.60 11.14
C ASP A 415 -33.31 -1.58 9.70
N ASP A 416 -33.51 -0.40 9.14
CA ASP A 416 -33.98 -0.26 7.75
C ASP A 416 -32.96 -0.81 6.77
N GLY A 417 -31.68 -0.51 6.97
CA GLY A 417 -30.60 -1.04 6.17
C GLY A 417 -30.48 -2.56 6.27
N ARG A 418 -30.60 -3.13 7.47
CA ARG A 418 -30.61 -4.60 7.66
C ARG A 418 -31.78 -5.26 6.93
N ARG A 419 -33.00 -4.68 7.00
CA ARG A 419 -34.14 -5.17 6.23
C ARG A 419 -33.93 -5.05 4.72
N ALA A 420 -33.42 -3.92 4.27
CA ALA A 420 -33.12 -3.71 2.84
C ALA A 420 -32.07 -4.70 2.32
N LEU A 421 -31.01 -4.96 3.10
CA LEU A 421 -29.99 -5.93 2.73
C LEU A 421 -30.54 -7.36 2.71
N ALA A 422 -31.35 -7.75 3.69
CA ALA A 422 -31.99 -9.07 3.74
C ALA A 422 -33.00 -9.32 2.61
N ALA A 423 -33.51 -8.27 1.96
CA ALA A 423 -34.36 -8.38 0.78
C ALA A 423 -33.57 -8.71 -0.51
N VAL A 424 -32.23 -8.59 -0.49
CA VAL A 424 -31.38 -8.96 -1.62
C VAL A 424 -31.23 -10.48 -1.68
N PRO A 425 -31.41 -11.14 -2.83
CA PRO A 425 -31.35 -12.60 -2.95
C PRO A 425 -30.07 -13.22 -2.36
N SER A 426 -28.91 -12.65 -2.62
CA SER A 426 -27.63 -13.14 -2.05
C SER A 426 -27.54 -13.06 -0.54
N PHE A 427 -28.40 -12.26 0.12
CA PHE A 427 -28.44 -12.05 1.57
C PHE A 427 -29.75 -12.51 2.21
N ALA A 428 -30.59 -13.28 1.53
CA ALA A 428 -31.89 -13.74 2.06
C ALA A 428 -31.77 -14.50 3.39
N ARG A 429 -30.63 -15.11 3.68
CA ARG A 429 -30.33 -15.79 4.97
C ARG A 429 -30.26 -14.82 6.16
N LEU A 430 -30.18 -13.52 5.92
CA LEU A 430 -30.23 -12.47 6.97
C LEU A 430 -31.66 -12.16 7.40
N GLY A 431 -32.70 -12.74 6.79
CA GLY A 431 -34.10 -12.50 7.14
C GLY A 431 -34.37 -12.78 8.62
N GLY A 432 -34.88 -11.77 9.33
CA GLY A 432 -35.14 -11.85 10.78
C GLY A 432 -33.88 -11.63 11.66
N ALA A 433 -32.72 -11.36 11.10
CA ALA A 433 -31.51 -11.07 11.90
C ALA A 433 -31.66 -9.75 12.66
N GLY A 434 -31.38 -9.79 13.97
CA GLY A 434 -31.33 -8.62 14.83
C GLY A 434 -30.05 -7.78 14.66
N PRO A 435 -29.86 -6.77 15.53
CA PRO A 435 -28.68 -5.87 15.41
C PRO A 435 -27.36 -6.52 15.79
N ALA A 436 -27.35 -7.63 16.54
CA ALA A 436 -26.12 -8.28 16.97
C ALA A 436 -25.40 -8.98 15.79
N PHE A 437 -24.09 -8.79 15.70
CA PHE A 437 -23.23 -9.47 14.73
C PHE A 437 -22.93 -10.89 15.20
N THR A 438 -23.83 -11.80 14.90
CA THR A 438 -23.69 -13.22 15.27
C THR A 438 -22.84 -13.98 14.25
N PRO A 439 -22.33 -15.19 14.59
CA PRO A 439 -21.67 -16.05 13.61
C PRO A 439 -22.52 -16.37 12.38
N ALA A 440 -23.86 -16.47 12.54
CA ALA A 440 -24.78 -16.69 11.43
C ALA A 440 -24.89 -15.47 10.50
N VAL A 441 -24.93 -14.26 11.07
CA VAL A 441 -24.90 -13.00 10.30
C VAL A 441 -23.58 -12.88 9.55
N HIS A 442 -22.46 -13.13 10.23
CA HIS A 442 -21.14 -13.10 9.62
C HIS A 442 -21.04 -14.06 8.42
N GLU A 443 -21.43 -15.33 8.62
CA GLU A 443 -21.42 -16.33 7.56
C GLU A 443 -22.31 -15.90 6.37
N ALA A 444 -23.52 -15.37 6.63
CA ALA A 444 -24.43 -14.96 5.57
C ALA A 444 -23.89 -13.77 4.76
N LEU A 445 -23.24 -12.79 5.41
CA LEU A 445 -22.62 -11.65 4.75
C LEU A 445 -21.42 -12.09 3.88
N LEU A 446 -20.56 -12.95 4.42
CA LEU A 446 -19.43 -13.47 3.65
C LEU A 446 -19.91 -14.35 2.48
N ASP A 447 -20.89 -15.23 2.70
CA ASP A 447 -21.44 -16.08 1.64
C ASP A 447 -21.98 -15.25 0.47
N GLY A 448 -22.75 -14.19 0.75
CA GLY A 448 -23.28 -13.28 -0.26
C GLY A 448 -22.19 -12.59 -1.08
N ILE A 449 -21.12 -12.10 -0.43
CA ILE A 449 -20.03 -11.43 -1.17
C ILE A 449 -19.15 -12.41 -1.95
N TYR A 450 -18.93 -13.64 -1.45
CA TYR A 450 -18.24 -14.68 -2.21
C TYR A 450 -19.04 -15.11 -3.44
N GLY A 451 -20.37 -15.01 -3.39
CA GLY A 451 -21.28 -15.23 -4.52
C GLY A 451 -21.24 -14.14 -5.59
N ALA A 452 -20.53 -13.03 -5.36
CA ALA A 452 -20.50 -11.90 -6.30
C ALA A 452 -20.09 -12.32 -7.73
N GLY A 453 -20.66 -11.64 -8.74
CA GLY A 453 -20.29 -11.80 -10.14
C GLY A 453 -18.87 -11.36 -10.48
N SER A 454 -18.25 -10.57 -9.61
CA SER A 454 -16.86 -10.09 -9.75
C SER A 454 -15.87 -11.23 -9.89
N ALA A 455 -14.86 -11.08 -10.75
CA ALA A 455 -13.79 -12.07 -10.91
C ALA A 455 -12.92 -12.18 -9.64
N LEU A 456 -12.72 -11.10 -8.91
CA LEU A 456 -11.95 -11.09 -7.68
C LEU A 456 -12.82 -10.65 -6.49
N VAL A 457 -12.73 -11.39 -5.38
CA VAL A 457 -13.22 -10.99 -4.06
C VAL A 457 -12.03 -10.78 -3.15
N VAL A 458 -11.93 -9.61 -2.49
CA VAL A 458 -10.87 -9.32 -1.51
C VAL A 458 -11.52 -8.82 -0.23
N LEU A 459 -11.26 -9.50 0.88
CA LEU A 459 -11.80 -9.09 2.18
C LEU A 459 -10.72 -8.40 3.02
N PRO A 460 -11.01 -7.30 3.72
CA PRO A 460 -10.17 -6.86 4.83
C PRO A 460 -10.02 -7.99 5.85
N PHE A 461 -8.81 -8.17 6.39
CA PHE A 461 -8.57 -9.28 7.31
C PHE A 461 -9.46 -9.23 8.57
N PRO A 462 -9.76 -8.06 9.18
CA PRO A 462 -10.74 -7.98 10.27
C PRO A 462 -12.11 -8.57 9.88
N ASP A 463 -12.60 -8.30 8.69
CA ASP A 463 -13.87 -8.84 8.21
C ASP A 463 -13.82 -10.36 8.02
N ALA A 464 -12.66 -10.89 7.63
CA ALA A 464 -12.50 -12.33 7.41
C ALA A 464 -12.64 -13.16 8.69
N TYR A 465 -12.20 -12.66 9.85
CA TYR A 465 -12.36 -13.37 11.12
C TYR A 465 -13.54 -12.87 11.98
N GLY A 466 -14.16 -11.76 11.61
CA GLY A 466 -15.26 -11.14 12.35
C GLY A 466 -14.80 -10.21 13.48
N GLY A 467 -13.62 -9.60 13.30
CA GLY A 467 -13.09 -8.57 14.19
C GLY A 467 -13.79 -7.22 14.06
N ARG A 468 -13.45 -6.31 14.96
CA ARG A 468 -14.01 -4.95 15.00
C ARG A 468 -12.93 -3.88 14.75
N GLU A 469 -11.69 -4.29 14.61
CA GLU A 469 -10.54 -3.42 14.48
C GLU A 469 -10.59 -2.65 13.15
N ARG A 470 -10.31 -1.38 13.24
CA ARG A 470 -10.23 -0.48 12.09
C ARG A 470 -8.76 -0.20 11.75
N ILE A 471 -8.44 -0.14 10.46
CA ILE A 471 -7.07 0.11 9.98
C ILE A 471 -6.83 1.61 9.93
N ASN A 472 -7.76 2.37 9.33
CA ASN A 472 -7.68 3.82 9.20
C ASN A 472 -9.04 4.50 9.30
N VAL A 473 -9.05 5.73 9.82
CA VAL A 473 -10.20 6.65 9.81
C VAL A 473 -9.83 7.84 8.93
N PRO A 474 -10.38 7.94 7.72
CA PRO A 474 -10.08 9.04 6.79
C PRO A 474 -10.32 10.41 7.43
N GLY A 475 -9.51 11.40 7.05
CA GLY A 475 -9.62 12.76 7.56
C GLY A 475 -9.12 12.96 8.99
N THR A 476 -8.55 11.93 9.64
CA THR A 476 -7.98 12.02 10.99
C THR A 476 -6.49 11.68 10.99
N VAL A 477 -5.76 12.20 11.98
CA VAL A 477 -4.32 12.01 12.12
C VAL A 477 -3.99 11.40 13.49
N GLY A 478 -2.96 10.56 13.54
CA GLY A 478 -2.48 9.94 14.77
C GLY A 478 -3.21 8.64 15.15
N PRO A 479 -2.93 8.09 16.35
CA PRO A 479 -3.57 6.85 16.81
C PRO A 479 -5.09 6.97 16.88
N PRO A 480 -5.85 5.89 16.56
CA PRO A 480 -5.37 4.53 16.28
C PRO A 480 -5.00 4.24 14.82
N ASN A 481 -5.03 5.24 13.92
CA ASN A 481 -4.78 5.03 12.49
C ASN A 481 -3.44 4.34 12.26
N TRP A 482 -3.44 3.38 11.32
CA TRP A 482 -2.28 2.61 10.88
C TRP A 482 -1.62 1.80 12.01
N GLY A 483 -2.31 1.65 13.15
CA GLY A 483 -1.83 0.93 14.32
C GLY A 483 -2.35 -0.52 14.42
N TYR A 484 -3.23 -0.94 13.51
CA TYR A 484 -3.80 -2.29 13.52
C TYR A 484 -2.72 -3.36 13.47
N ARG A 485 -2.84 -4.35 14.35
CA ARG A 485 -2.01 -5.57 14.35
C ARG A 485 -2.88 -6.80 14.35
N LEU A 486 -2.46 -7.85 13.65
CA LEU A 486 -3.16 -9.13 13.67
C LEU A 486 -3.30 -9.63 15.11
N PRO A 487 -4.45 -10.23 15.47
CA PRO A 487 -4.63 -10.83 16.79
C PRO A 487 -3.71 -12.06 17.03
N TRP A 488 -3.22 -12.66 15.97
CA TRP A 488 -2.35 -13.84 15.98
C TRP A 488 -1.02 -13.57 15.27
N THR A 489 0.03 -14.27 15.70
CA THR A 489 1.26 -14.35 14.91
C THR A 489 1.06 -15.27 13.69
N VAL A 490 1.92 -15.14 12.68
CA VAL A 490 1.84 -16.01 11.48
C VAL A 490 2.02 -17.49 11.82
N GLU A 491 2.75 -17.81 12.92
CA GLU A 491 2.91 -19.14 13.43
C GLU A 491 1.62 -19.66 14.12
N GLU A 492 0.91 -18.81 14.83
CA GLU A 492 -0.39 -19.13 15.46
C GLU A 492 -1.49 -19.28 14.42
N LEU A 493 -1.48 -18.46 13.36
CA LEU A 493 -2.38 -18.61 12.21
C LEU A 493 -2.24 -19.96 11.54
N GLY A 494 -1.01 -20.46 11.42
CA GLY A 494 -0.73 -21.80 10.87
C GLY A 494 -1.13 -22.95 11.81
N GLY A 495 -1.45 -22.65 13.08
CA GLY A 495 -1.85 -23.61 14.10
C GLY A 495 -3.37 -23.59 14.40
N SER A 496 -3.71 -24.07 15.61
CA SER A 496 -5.11 -24.24 16.05
C SER A 496 -5.88 -22.92 16.13
N ALA A 497 -5.21 -21.80 16.42
CA ALA A 497 -5.84 -20.48 16.56
C ALA A 497 -6.43 -19.96 15.23
N GLY A 498 -5.73 -20.14 14.13
CA GLY A 498 -6.19 -19.73 12.79
C GLY A 498 -7.08 -20.73 12.07
N ALA A 499 -7.11 -21.98 12.52
CA ALA A 499 -7.81 -23.08 11.82
C ALA A 499 -9.33 -22.84 11.60
N PRO A 500 -10.11 -22.29 12.55
CA PRO A 500 -11.53 -22.02 12.31
C PRO A 500 -11.78 -21.01 11.21
N VAL A 501 -10.99 -19.92 11.17
CA VAL A 501 -11.07 -18.89 10.12
C VAL A 501 -10.67 -19.47 8.77
N GLN A 502 -9.54 -20.20 8.73
CA GLN A 502 -9.04 -20.87 7.52
C GLN A 502 -10.07 -21.85 6.95
N GLY A 503 -10.67 -22.68 7.80
CA GLY A 503 -11.69 -23.66 7.40
C GLY A 503 -12.92 -23.01 6.78
N ARG A 504 -13.42 -21.93 7.41
CA ARG A 504 -14.55 -21.16 6.90
C ARG A 504 -14.24 -20.52 5.55
N LEU A 505 -13.12 -19.83 5.43
CA LEU A 505 -12.70 -19.18 4.17
C LEU A 505 -12.55 -20.20 3.04
N ARG A 506 -11.95 -21.35 3.32
CA ARG A 506 -11.82 -22.45 2.35
C ARG A 506 -13.17 -22.98 1.89
N ALA A 507 -14.09 -23.19 2.82
CA ALA A 507 -15.44 -23.65 2.49
C ALA A 507 -16.19 -22.66 1.60
N LEU A 508 -16.07 -21.34 1.88
CA LEU A 508 -16.67 -20.27 1.07
C LEU A 508 -16.03 -20.21 -0.32
N ALA A 509 -14.70 -20.25 -0.43
CA ALA A 509 -14.00 -20.23 -1.70
C ALA A 509 -14.40 -21.43 -2.57
N ALA A 510 -14.42 -22.63 -1.99
CA ALA A 510 -14.84 -23.87 -2.71
C ALA A 510 -16.31 -23.82 -3.15
N ARG A 511 -17.23 -23.35 -2.30
CA ARG A 511 -18.67 -23.23 -2.61
C ARG A 511 -18.93 -22.33 -3.81
N HIS A 512 -18.15 -21.25 -3.95
CA HIS A 512 -18.35 -20.24 -4.99
C HIS A 512 -17.35 -20.36 -6.16
N GLY A 513 -16.54 -21.42 -6.21
CA GLY A 513 -15.58 -21.67 -7.29
C GLY A 513 -14.50 -20.59 -7.43
N ARG A 514 -13.92 -20.21 -6.29
CA ARG A 514 -12.87 -19.17 -6.23
C ARG A 514 -11.52 -19.71 -5.80
#